data_192467587da242707905037dbc344a8f
#
_entry.id   192467587da242707905037dbc344a8f
#
_cell.length_a   1.000
_cell.length_b   1.000
_cell.length_c   1.000
_cell.angle_alpha   90.00
_cell.angle_beta   90.00
_cell.angle_gamma   90.00
#
_symmetry.space_group_name_H-M   'P 1'
#
loop_
_entity.id
_entity.type
_entity.pdbx_description
1 polymer ?
#
loop_
_entity_poly.entity_id
_entity_poly.type
_entity_poly.pdbx_seq_one_letter_code
_entity_poly.pdbx_strand_id
1 'polypeptide(L)'
;MPQALVLQFPSAEALPSDFPSRLPEPDYADEKRMRFIVEEGFSLSEKDAALLDSRQIDHAVLPNMAFGELGLIVSDMDSTLITIECIDEIAAGVGLKGKVAEITERAMRGELDFEQSLRSRVALLAGLDEQILADIYENVLKLSPGAEFLLDECKRHNVKFLLVSGGFTFFTERLQQRLGFEYQHANILEIENGRLTGRLKGRIIDAQAKADLLREYRSRLGLQPHQVLAMGDGANDIPILKEAGIGVAYRAKPKARAAADACI
;
A
#
# COMPACT_ATOMS: atom_id res chain seq x y z
N MET A 1 -15.12 17.18 -12.21
CA MET A 1 -13.99 16.96 -13.13
C MET A 1 -14.30 15.78 -14.03
N PRO A 2 -13.93 15.78 -15.31
CA PRO A 2 -14.06 14.58 -16.13
C PRO A 2 -13.34 13.42 -15.43
N GLN A 3 -13.82 12.22 -15.69
CA GLN A 3 -13.25 10.99 -15.13
C GLN A 3 -12.65 10.14 -16.24
N ALA A 4 -11.85 9.17 -15.88
CA ALA A 4 -11.32 8.18 -16.80
C ALA A 4 -11.65 6.78 -16.26
N LEU A 5 -12.25 5.95 -17.11
CA LEU A 5 -12.31 4.52 -16.90
C LEU A 5 -10.98 3.93 -17.38
N VAL A 6 -10.25 3.29 -16.49
CA VAL A 6 -9.00 2.60 -16.80
C VAL A 6 -9.22 1.10 -16.68
N LEU A 7 -8.79 0.35 -17.70
CA LEU A 7 -8.82 -1.10 -17.73
C LEU A 7 -7.39 -1.62 -17.90
N GLN A 8 -7.04 -2.64 -17.12
CA GLN A 8 -5.76 -3.33 -17.25
C GLN A 8 -6.00 -4.84 -17.41
N PHE A 9 -5.51 -5.39 -18.51
CA PHE A 9 -5.71 -6.78 -18.90
C PHE A 9 -4.56 -7.67 -18.42
N PRO A 10 -4.83 -8.90 -18.00
CA PRO A 10 -3.78 -9.86 -17.60
C PRO A 10 -2.91 -10.28 -18.79
N SER A 11 -3.46 -10.26 -19.99
CA SER A 11 -2.80 -10.60 -21.26
C SER A 11 -3.31 -9.68 -22.38
N ALA A 12 -2.68 -9.75 -23.56
CA ALA A 12 -3.13 -9.02 -24.76
C ALA A 12 -4.48 -9.57 -25.24
N GLU A 13 -5.56 -9.06 -24.70
CA GLU A 13 -6.95 -9.42 -25.03
C GLU A 13 -7.74 -8.19 -25.43
N ALA A 14 -8.71 -8.41 -26.30
CA ALA A 14 -9.71 -7.38 -26.61
C ALA A 14 -10.74 -7.29 -25.48
N LEU A 15 -11.39 -6.13 -25.36
CA LEU A 15 -12.59 -5.99 -24.54
C LEU A 15 -13.58 -7.14 -24.86
N PRO A 16 -14.23 -7.71 -23.84
CA PRO A 16 -15.31 -8.68 -24.08
C PRO A 16 -16.33 -8.13 -25.06
N SER A 17 -16.74 -8.91 -26.04
CA SER A 17 -17.69 -8.47 -27.07
C SER A 17 -19.07 -8.10 -26.51
N ASP A 18 -19.36 -8.55 -25.30
CA ASP A 18 -20.57 -8.25 -24.52
C ASP A 18 -20.38 -7.09 -23.53
N PHE A 19 -19.20 -6.46 -23.51
CA PHE A 19 -18.98 -5.25 -22.75
C PHE A 19 -19.75 -4.09 -23.39
N PRO A 20 -20.40 -3.20 -22.59
CA PRO A 20 -21.41 -2.28 -23.11
C PRO A 20 -20.87 -1.33 -24.17
N SER A 21 -21.61 -1.23 -25.28
CA SER A 21 -21.34 -0.34 -26.41
C SER A 21 -21.50 1.17 -26.10
N ARG A 22 -21.52 1.54 -24.82
CA ARG A 22 -21.76 2.92 -24.35
C ARG A 22 -20.49 3.70 -24.05
N LEU A 23 -19.33 3.06 -24.13
CA LEU A 23 -18.07 3.76 -23.93
C LEU A 23 -17.70 4.56 -25.20
N PRO A 24 -17.11 5.74 -25.04
CA PRO A 24 -16.49 6.44 -26.17
C PRO A 24 -15.32 5.63 -26.73
N GLU A 25 -14.76 6.08 -27.82
CA GLU A 25 -13.47 5.54 -28.27
C GLU A 25 -12.41 5.73 -27.18
N PRO A 26 -11.50 4.76 -26.96
CA PRO A 26 -10.44 4.91 -25.99
C PRO A 26 -9.50 6.05 -26.39
N ASP A 27 -9.16 6.90 -25.44
CA ASP A 27 -8.14 7.95 -25.65
C ASP A 27 -6.71 7.39 -25.53
N TYR A 28 -6.57 6.21 -24.93
CA TYR A 28 -5.36 5.42 -24.90
C TYR A 28 -5.69 3.93 -24.96
N ALA A 29 -4.94 3.20 -25.80
CA ALA A 29 -5.01 1.73 -25.85
C ALA A 29 -3.64 1.15 -26.22
N ASP A 30 -3.23 0.11 -25.51
CA ASP A 30 -2.12 -0.78 -25.87
C ASP A 30 -2.55 -2.25 -25.67
N GLU A 31 -1.62 -3.19 -25.76
CA GLU A 31 -1.90 -4.62 -25.65
C GLU A 31 -2.52 -5.04 -24.30
N LYS A 32 -2.32 -4.26 -23.25
CA LYS A 32 -2.73 -4.61 -21.89
C LYS A 32 -3.54 -3.55 -21.18
N ARG A 33 -3.72 -2.38 -21.77
CA ARG A 33 -4.38 -1.25 -21.10
C ARG A 33 -5.29 -0.52 -22.05
N MET A 34 -6.42 -0.10 -21.54
CA MET A 34 -7.34 0.84 -22.22
C MET A 34 -7.74 1.93 -21.25
N ARG A 35 -7.90 3.14 -21.76
CA ARG A 35 -8.40 4.28 -21.03
C ARG A 35 -9.47 4.99 -21.84
N PHE A 36 -10.54 5.37 -21.16
CA PHE A 36 -11.69 6.04 -21.75
C PHE A 36 -11.99 7.30 -20.95
N ILE A 37 -12.07 8.45 -21.61
CA ILE A 37 -12.56 9.67 -20.96
C ILE A 37 -14.08 9.55 -20.83
N VAL A 38 -14.57 9.64 -19.61
CA VAL A 38 -15.98 9.50 -19.27
C VAL A 38 -16.51 10.75 -18.56
N GLU A 39 -17.82 10.93 -18.57
CA GLU A 39 -18.46 12.07 -17.91
C GLU A 39 -18.35 11.97 -16.39
N GLU A 40 -18.43 13.12 -15.72
CA GLU A 40 -18.50 13.20 -14.27
C GLU A 40 -19.72 12.44 -13.75
N GLY A 41 -19.50 11.58 -12.74
CA GLY A 41 -20.54 10.71 -12.19
C GLY A 41 -20.72 9.39 -12.96
N PHE A 42 -19.86 9.11 -13.94
CA PHE A 42 -19.87 7.79 -14.57
C PHE A 42 -19.53 6.71 -13.53
N SER A 43 -20.25 5.61 -13.60
CA SER A 43 -19.95 4.40 -12.82
C SER A 43 -20.20 3.15 -13.67
N LEU A 44 -19.40 2.14 -13.48
CA LEU A 44 -19.65 0.80 -14.03
C LEU A 44 -20.91 0.23 -13.36
N SER A 45 -21.76 -0.45 -14.14
CA SER A 45 -22.82 -1.24 -13.54
C SER A 45 -22.23 -2.44 -12.79
N GLU A 46 -22.95 -2.95 -11.78
CA GLU A 46 -22.54 -4.17 -11.07
C GLU A 46 -22.30 -5.35 -12.03
N LYS A 47 -23.11 -5.46 -13.10
CA LYS A 47 -22.97 -6.47 -14.13
C LYS A 47 -21.66 -6.31 -14.91
N ASP A 48 -21.30 -5.08 -15.28
CA ASP A 48 -20.10 -4.81 -16.06
C ASP A 48 -18.84 -5.00 -15.20
N ALA A 49 -18.87 -4.54 -13.95
CA ALA A 49 -17.80 -4.79 -12.98
C ALA A 49 -17.58 -6.30 -12.76
N ALA A 50 -18.66 -7.08 -12.52
CA ALA A 50 -18.59 -8.51 -12.36
C ALA A 50 -18.06 -9.23 -13.62
N LEU A 51 -18.38 -8.73 -14.81
CA LEU A 51 -17.84 -9.26 -16.07
C LEU A 51 -16.33 -9.05 -16.15
N LEU A 52 -15.83 -7.84 -15.85
CA LEU A 52 -14.40 -7.53 -15.82
C LEU A 52 -13.67 -8.38 -14.78
N ASP A 53 -14.22 -8.49 -13.56
CA ASP A 53 -13.67 -9.33 -12.50
C ASP A 53 -13.56 -10.80 -12.92
N SER A 54 -14.60 -11.32 -13.59
CA SER A 54 -14.62 -12.73 -14.08
C SER A 54 -13.54 -13.00 -15.11
N ARG A 55 -13.05 -11.98 -15.80
CA ARG A 55 -11.98 -12.01 -16.80
C ARG A 55 -10.63 -11.59 -16.23
N GLN A 56 -10.54 -11.31 -14.91
CA GLN A 56 -9.34 -10.80 -14.25
C GLN A 56 -8.83 -9.49 -14.87
N ILE A 57 -9.74 -8.64 -15.35
CA ILE A 57 -9.43 -7.31 -15.86
C ILE A 57 -9.55 -6.33 -14.70
N ASP A 58 -8.43 -5.76 -14.28
CA ASP A 58 -8.44 -4.70 -13.29
C ASP A 58 -9.10 -3.45 -13.88
N HIS A 59 -9.94 -2.80 -13.10
CA HIS A 59 -10.72 -1.65 -13.57
C HIS A 59 -10.88 -0.60 -12.47
N ALA A 60 -10.87 0.66 -12.87
CA ALA A 60 -11.14 1.78 -11.97
C ALA A 60 -11.72 2.97 -12.73
N VAL A 61 -12.61 3.71 -12.07
CA VAL A 61 -13.07 5.04 -12.51
C VAL A 61 -12.38 6.08 -11.65
N LEU A 62 -11.45 6.81 -12.23
CA LEU A 62 -10.55 7.73 -11.53
C LEU A 62 -10.72 9.15 -12.06
N PRO A 63 -10.28 10.19 -11.32
CA PRO A 63 -10.17 11.54 -11.87
C PRO A 63 -9.32 11.51 -13.16
N ASN A 64 -9.79 12.22 -14.19
CA ASN A 64 -9.03 12.36 -15.43
C ASN A 64 -7.90 13.38 -15.21
N MET A 65 -6.75 12.91 -14.75
CA MET A 65 -5.57 13.72 -14.46
C MET A 65 -4.29 13.02 -14.94
N ALA A 66 -3.28 13.79 -15.26
CA ALA A 66 -1.96 13.25 -15.56
C ALA A 66 -1.23 12.85 -14.27
N PHE A 67 -0.33 11.87 -14.34
CA PHE A 67 0.45 11.43 -13.18
C PHE A 67 1.22 12.58 -12.50
N GLY A 68 1.76 13.51 -13.30
CA GLY A 68 2.49 14.68 -12.79
C GLY A 68 1.63 15.75 -12.12
N GLU A 69 0.30 15.63 -12.12
CA GLU A 69 -0.60 16.48 -11.35
C GLU A 69 -0.77 15.97 -9.91
N LEU A 70 -0.33 14.73 -9.62
CA LEU A 70 -0.15 14.26 -8.26
C LEU A 70 0.99 15.04 -7.59
N GLY A 71 0.82 15.34 -6.32
CA GLY A 71 1.88 15.97 -5.50
C GLY A 71 2.47 15.01 -4.47
N LEU A 72 1.71 13.98 -4.07
CA LEU A 72 2.12 13.04 -3.03
C LEU A 72 1.52 11.65 -3.28
N ILE A 73 2.37 10.63 -3.14
CA ILE A 73 1.95 9.23 -2.99
C ILE A 73 2.29 8.77 -1.58
N VAL A 74 1.32 8.19 -0.88
CA VAL A 74 1.47 7.59 0.45
C VAL A 74 1.31 6.09 0.33
N SER A 75 2.32 5.32 0.72
CA SER A 75 2.31 3.86 0.60
C SER A 75 2.50 3.17 1.94
N ASP A 76 1.79 2.07 2.16
CA ASP A 76 2.21 1.08 3.14
C ASP A 76 3.48 0.36 2.66
N MET A 77 4.16 -0.33 3.59
CA MET A 77 5.38 -1.10 3.31
C MET A 77 5.08 -2.58 3.10
N ASP A 78 4.69 -3.26 4.18
CA ASP A 78 4.52 -4.71 4.20
C ASP A 78 3.37 -5.12 3.27
N SER A 79 3.59 -6.17 2.46
CA SER A 79 2.62 -6.64 1.45
C SER A 79 2.15 -5.58 0.41
N THR A 80 2.72 -4.36 0.43
CA THR A 80 2.42 -3.27 -0.50
C THR A 80 3.66 -2.84 -1.28
N LEU A 81 4.62 -2.10 -0.69
CA LEU A 81 5.87 -1.73 -1.36
C LEU A 81 6.85 -2.92 -1.45
N ILE A 82 6.77 -3.83 -0.47
CA ILE A 82 7.53 -5.08 -0.40
C ILE A 82 6.57 -6.28 -0.32
N THR A 83 7.09 -7.47 -0.66
CA THR A 83 6.26 -8.69 -0.78
C THR A 83 6.10 -9.49 0.51
N ILE A 84 6.66 -9.03 1.64
CA ILE A 84 6.70 -9.75 2.91
C ILE A 84 6.06 -8.97 4.05
N GLU A 85 5.76 -9.66 5.14
CA GLU A 85 5.45 -9.12 6.46
C GLU A 85 6.71 -9.20 7.32
N CYS A 86 7.40 -8.08 7.56
CA CYS A 86 8.72 -8.09 8.20
C CYS A 86 8.74 -8.79 9.57
N ILE A 87 7.73 -8.56 10.42
CA ILE A 87 7.69 -9.19 11.76
C ILE A 87 7.50 -10.71 11.67
N ASP A 88 6.75 -11.19 10.68
CA ASP A 88 6.50 -12.61 10.48
C ASP A 88 7.77 -13.32 9.99
N GLU A 89 8.54 -12.67 9.10
CA GLU A 89 9.81 -13.21 8.62
C GLU A 89 10.88 -13.22 9.71
N ILE A 90 10.97 -12.16 10.54
CA ILE A 90 11.85 -12.16 11.72
C ILE A 90 11.51 -13.34 12.64
N ALA A 91 10.23 -13.54 12.94
CA ALA A 91 9.76 -14.63 13.78
C ALA A 91 10.00 -16.02 13.16
N ALA A 92 9.84 -16.14 11.84
CA ALA A 92 10.12 -17.39 11.11
C ALA A 92 11.60 -17.77 11.19
N GLY A 93 12.50 -16.81 11.03
CA GLY A 93 13.95 -17.03 11.10
C GLY A 93 14.45 -17.58 12.45
N VAL A 94 13.66 -17.42 13.52
CA VAL A 94 13.98 -17.88 14.88
C VAL A 94 12.99 -18.92 15.44
N GLY A 95 12.12 -19.47 14.61
CA GLY A 95 11.17 -20.51 15.00
C GLY A 95 9.98 -20.03 15.84
N LEU A 96 9.68 -18.73 15.83
CA LEU A 96 8.58 -18.11 16.60
C LEU A 96 7.31 -17.85 15.78
N LYS A 97 7.29 -18.23 14.49
CA LYS A 97 6.18 -17.97 13.56
C LYS A 97 4.81 -18.38 14.13
N GLY A 98 4.72 -19.56 14.76
CA GLY A 98 3.46 -20.03 15.34
C GLY A 98 2.95 -19.16 16.47
N LYS A 99 3.83 -18.62 17.33
CA LYS A 99 3.44 -17.73 18.44
C LYS A 99 2.99 -16.36 17.91
N VAL A 100 3.63 -15.84 16.87
CA VAL A 100 3.24 -14.57 16.24
C VAL A 100 1.89 -14.75 15.55
N ALA A 101 1.67 -15.86 14.84
CA ALA A 101 0.38 -16.15 14.20
C ALA A 101 -0.77 -16.23 15.20
N GLU A 102 -0.58 -16.85 16.37
CA GLU A 102 -1.59 -16.91 17.44
C GLU A 102 -2.00 -15.52 17.93
N ILE A 103 -1.03 -14.60 18.14
CA ILE A 103 -1.31 -13.23 18.56
C ILE A 103 -2.09 -12.49 17.46
N THR A 104 -1.70 -12.68 16.21
CA THR A 104 -2.37 -12.09 15.05
C THR A 104 -3.83 -12.56 14.95
N GLU A 105 -4.08 -13.86 15.13
CA GLU A 105 -5.46 -14.40 15.15
C GLU A 105 -6.31 -13.80 16.27
N ARG A 106 -5.75 -13.64 17.47
CA ARG A 106 -6.43 -12.98 18.58
C ARG A 106 -6.81 -11.54 18.25
N ALA A 107 -5.92 -10.80 17.62
CA ALA A 107 -6.22 -9.44 17.15
C ALA A 107 -7.33 -9.45 16.07
N MET A 108 -7.32 -10.41 15.14
CA MET A 108 -8.35 -10.55 14.12
C MET A 108 -9.73 -10.88 14.70
N ARG A 109 -9.77 -11.59 15.85
CA ARG A 109 -11.01 -11.83 16.60
C ARG A 109 -11.45 -10.64 17.47
N GLY A 110 -10.68 -9.54 17.50
CA GLY A 110 -10.97 -8.35 18.31
C GLY A 110 -10.61 -8.48 19.79
N GLU A 111 -9.84 -9.49 20.19
CA GLU A 111 -9.37 -9.68 21.57
C GLU A 111 -8.24 -8.72 21.94
N LEU A 112 -7.51 -8.21 20.95
CA LEU A 112 -6.41 -7.27 21.09
C LEU A 112 -6.62 -6.12 20.11
N ASP A 113 -6.31 -4.89 20.53
CA ASP A 113 -6.15 -3.79 19.61
C ASP A 113 -4.81 -3.88 18.86
N PHE A 114 -4.58 -2.95 17.89
CA PHE A 114 -3.36 -2.96 17.09
C PHE A 114 -2.10 -2.82 17.93
N GLU A 115 -2.08 -1.86 18.88
CA GLU A 115 -0.90 -1.60 19.71
C GLU A 115 -0.60 -2.78 20.63
N GLN A 116 -1.61 -3.36 21.28
CA GLN A 116 -1.48 -4.55 22.13
C GLN A 116 -0.93 -5.74 21.33
N SER A 117 -1.45 -5.97 20.13
CA SER A 117 -0.99 -7.02 19.24
C SER A 117 0.46 -6.79 18.79
N LEU A 118 0.80 -5.58 18.37
CA LEU A 118 2.15 -5.23 17.94
C LEU A 118 3.16 -5.39 19.07
N ARG A 119 2.88 -4.84 20.25
CA ARG A 119 3.75 -4.97 21.44
C ARG A 119 3.92 -6.43 21.87
N SER A 120 2.86 -7.22 21.83
CA SER A 120 2.92 -8.65 22.18
C SER A 120 3.79 -9.45 21.20
N ARG A 121 3.71 -9.15 19.90
CA ARG A 121 4.57 -9.78 18.88
C ARG A 121 6.02 -9.34 19.01
N VAL A 122 6.27 -8.04 19.23
CA VAL A 122 7.62 -7.50 19.43
C VAL A 122 8.26 -8.05 20.70
N ALA A 123 7.51 -8.25 21.79
CA ALA A 123 8.01 -8.84 23.03
C ALA A 123 8.60 -10.26 22.82
N LEU A 124 8.08 -11.02 21.86
CA LEU A 124 8.63 -12.34 21.51
C LEU A 124 10.05 -12.26 20.90
N LEU A 125 10.44 -11.10 20.38
CA LEU A 125 11.76 -10.88 19.75
C LEU A 125 12.84 -10.49 20.77
N ALA A 126 12.51 -10.41 22.06
CA ALA A 126 13.47 -10.03 23.09
C ALA A 126 14.69 -10.94 23.14
N GLY A 127 15.89 -10.35 23.21
CA GLY A 127 17.17 -11.06 23.27
C GLY A 127 17.73 -11.50 21.93
N LEU A 128 16.99 -11.37 20.82
CA LEU A 128 17.51 -11.67 19.49
C LEU A 128 18.61 -10.68 19.12
N ASP A 129 19.61 -11.18 18.41
CA ASP A 129 20.65 -10.35 17.83
C ASP A 129 20.05 -9.45 16.73
N GLU A 130 20.41 -8.17 16.72
CA GLU A 130 19.88 -7.22 15.71
C GLU A 130 20.28 -7.59 14.27
N GLN A 131 21.31 -8.43 14.10
CA GLN A 131 21.74 -8.93 12.79
C GLN A 131 20.61 -9.62 12.03
N ILE A 132 19.63 -10.23 12.74
CA ILE A 132 18.44 -10.83 12.10
C ILE A 132 17.69 -9.86 11.21
N LEU A 133 17.64 -8.59 11.58
CA LEU A 133 16.97 -7.55 10.78
C LEU A 133 17.70 -7.32 9.44
N ALA A 134 19.04 -7.31 9.48
CA ALA A 134 19.86 -7.19 8.28
C ALA A 134 19.75 -8.44 7.40
N ASP A 135 19.74 -9.62 8.00
CA ASP A 135 19.60 -10.88 7.27
C ASP A 135 18.26 -10.96 6.53
N ILE A 136 17.17 -10.51 7.15
CA ILE A 136 15.84 -10.44 6.50
C ILE A 136 15.86 -9.40 5.36
N TYR A 137 16.44 -8.23 5.59
CA TYR A 137 16.52 -7.18 4.57
C TYR A 137 17.29 -7.64 3.33
N GLU A 138 18.45 -8.26 3.53
CA GLU A 138 19.37 -8.64 2.44
C GLU A 138 18.91 -9.91 1.69
N ASN A 139 18.36 -10.90 2.42
CA ASN A 139 18.15 -12.23 1.87
C ASN A 139 16.69 -12.58 1.59
N VAL A 140 15.71 -11.90 2.23
CA VAL A 140 14.30 -12.27 2.16
C VAL A 140 13.46 -11.16 1.52
N LEU A 141 13.72 -9.88 1.87
CA LEU A 141 12.96 -8.75 1.39
C LEU A 141 13.07 -8.60 -0.13
N LYS A 142 11.91 -8.55 -0.81
CA LYS A 142 11.80 -8.25 -2.24
C LYS A 142 10.82 -7.12 -2.43
N LEU A 143 11.11 -6.27 -3.39
CA LEU A 143 10.16 -5.23 -3.81
C LEU A 143 8.96 -5.85 -4.51
N SER A 144 7.81 -5.26 -4.33
CA SER A 144 6.60 -5.63 -5.06
C SER A 144 6.76 -5.30 -6.55
N PRO A 145 6.15 -6.10 -7.44
CA PRO A 145 6.15 -5.80 -8.86
C PRO A 145 5.65 -4.38 -9.14
N GLY A 146 6.43 -3.61 -9.90
CA GLY A 146 6.13 -2.22 -10.25
C GLY A 146 6.61 -1.17 -9.24
N ALA A 147 7.13 -1.54 -8.06
CA ALA A 147 7.55 -0.57 -7.04
C ALA A 147 8.67 0.36 -7.53
N GLU A 148 9.71 -0.18 -8.15
CA GLU A 148 10.81 0.63 -8.71
C GLU A 148 10.31 1.55 -9.83
N PHE A 149 9.49 1.02 -10.74
CA PHE A 149 8.88 1.82 -11.81
C PHE A 149 8.05 3.00 -11.25
N LEU A 150 7.20 2.75 -10.23
CA LEU A 150 6.41 3.80 -9.59
C LEU A 150 7.29 4.90 -8.99
N LEU A 151 8.35 4.52 -8.29
CA LEU A 151 9.27 5.48 -7.67
C LEU A 151 10.09 6.27 -8.70
N ASP A 152 10.45 5.65 -9.82
CA ASP A 152 11.12 6.35 -10.92
C ASP A 152 10.16 7.34 -11.61
N GLU A 153 8.88 7.00 -11.78
CA GLU A 153 7.85 7.94 -12.25
C GLU A 153 7.64 9.09 -11.25
N CYS A 154 7.62 8.80 -9.95
CA CYS A 154 7.57 9.84 -8.91
C CYS A 154 8.72 10.85 -9.08
N LYS A 155 9.95 10.37 -9.22
CA LYS A 155 11.13 11.22 -9.44
C LYS A 155 11.03 12.02 -10.75
N ARG A 156 10.63 11.36 -11.84
CA ARG A 156 10.50 11.99 -13.17
C ARG A 156 9.50 13.14 -13.17
N HIS A 157 8.41 12.99 -12.43
CA HIS A 157 7.31 13.96 -12.36
C HIS A 157 7.35 14.86 -11.13
N ASN A 158 8.40 14.74 -10.28
CA ASN A 158 8.52 15.47 -9.00
C ASN A 158 7.34 15.23 -8.04
N VAL A 159 6.73 14.04 -8.11
CA VAL A 159 5.72 13.59 -7.14
C VAL A 159 6.45 13.09 -5.90
N LYS A 160 6.08 13.59 -4.72
CA LYS A 160 6.70 13.18 -3.46
C LYS A 160 6.20 11.80 -3.05
N PHE A 161 7.05 11.02 -2.38
CA PHE A 161 6.69 9.70 -1.89
C PHE A 161 6.90 9.61 -0.38
N LEU A 162 5.86 9.17 0.33
CA LEU A 162 5.84 8.96 1.76
C LEU A 162 5.55 7.49 2.06
N LEU A 163 6.51 6.78 2.64
CA LEU A 163 6.33 5.42 3.14
C LEU A 163 5.87 5.47 4.60
N VAL A 164 4.68 4.92 4.91
CA VAL A 164 4.13 4.91 6.27
C VAL A 164 3.75 3.49 6.65
N SER A 165 4.45 2.90 7.62
CA SER A 165 4.31 1.49 7.93
C SER A 165 4.02 1.23 9.41
N GLY A 166 3.16 0.24 9.68
CA GLY A 166 3.04 -0.41 10.98
C GLY A 166 4.22 -1.32 11.34
N GLY A 167 5.14 -1.54 10.40
CA GLY A 167 6.41 -2.26 10.58
C GLY A 167 7.48 -1.40 11.26
N PHE A 168 8.76 -1.52 10.85
CA PHE A 168 9.88 -0.97 11.61
C PHE A 168 10.79 -0.06 10.78
N THR A 169 11.32 1.00 11.45
CA THR A 169 12.21 2.00 10.84
C THR A 169 13.49 1.37 10.29
N PHE A 170 13.96 0.27 10.84
CA PHE A 170 15.09 -0.47 10.29
C PHE A 170 14.95 -0.78 8.80
N PHE A 171 13.75 -1.15 8.37
CA PHE A 171 13.46 -1.48 6.97
C PHE A 171 13.13 -0.23 6.17
N THR A 172 12.28 0.68 6.69
CA THR A 172 11.86 1.86 5.95
C THR A 172 13.02 2.82 5.65
N GLU A 173 13.98 2.98 6.57
CA GLU A 173 15.18 3.80 6.38
C GLU A 173 16.10 3.22 5.29
N ARG A 174 16.31 1.90 5.28
CA ARG A 174 17.10 1.23 4.25
C ARG A 174 16.44 1.27 2.88
N LEU A 175 15.12 1.08 2.84
CA LEU A 175 14.35 1.24 1.60
C LEU A 175 14.43 2.68 1.09
N GLN A 176 14.33 3.67 1.97
CA GLN A 176 14.49 5.09 1.62
C GLN A 176 15.86 5.36 1.00
N GLN A 177 16.93 4.87 1.62
CA GLN A 177 18.29 5.03 1.11
C GLN A 177 18.48 4.33 -0.24
N ARG A 178 17.96 3.11 -0.37
CA ARG A 178 18.08 2.31 -1.60
C ARG A 178 17.29 2.90 -2.76
N LEU A 179 16.05 3.34 -2.51
CA LEU A 179 15.09 3.75 -3.53
C LEU A 179 15.02 5.26 -3.73
N GLY A 180 15.56 6.05 -2.78
CA GLY A 180 15.73 7.51 -2.91
C GLY A 180 14.42 8.30 -2.85
N PHE A 181 13.42 7.86 -2.09
CA PHE A 181 12.21 8.62 -1.83
C PHE A 181 12.35 9.55 -0.62
N GLU A 182 11.44 10.54 -0.45
CA GLU A 182 11.67 11.67 0.46
C GLU A 182 11.35 11.39 1.92
N TYR A 183 10.26 10.67 2.22
CA TYR A 183 9.72 10.61 3.58
C TYR A 183 9.42 9.17 3.99
N GLN A 184 9.67 8.87 5.27
CA GLN A 184 9.28 7.59 5.85
C GLN A 184 8.89 7.73 7.33
N HIS A 185 7.94 6.91 7.78
CA HIS A 185 7.56 6.76 9.19
C HIS A 185 7.19 5.30 9.46
N ALA A 186 7.72 4.77 10.57
CA ALA A 186 7.41 3.42 11.05
C ALA A 186 7.65 3.33 12.57
N ASN A 187 7.35 2.19 13.17
CA ASN A 187 7.65 1.95 14.58
C ASN A 187 9.14 1.70 14.81
N ILE A 188 9.64 2.12 15.96
CA ILE A 188 11.07 2.02 16.31
C ILE A 188 11.28 0.85 17.25
N LEU A 189 12.00 -0.18 16.81
CA LEU A 189 12.46 -1.25 17.68
C LEU A 189 13.52 -0.71 18.65
N GLU A 190 13.38 -1.05 19.93
CA GLU A 190 14.41 -0.73 20.91
C GLU A 190 15.52 -1.79 20.85
N ILE A 191 16.76 -1.31 20.64
CA ILE A 191 17.97 -2.15 20.57
C ILE A 191 18.91 -1.66 21.66
N GLU A 192 19.45 -2.59 22.44
CA GLU A 192 20.47 -2.35 23.46
C GLU A 192 21.59 -3.40 23.35
N ASN A 193 22.82 -2.94 23.27
CA ASN A 193 24.01 -3.80 23.14
C ASN A 193 23.92 -4.82 21.97
N GLY A 194 23.40 -4.40 20.82
CA GLY A 194 23.27 -5.23 19.63
C GLY A 194 22.11 -6.24 19.71
N ARG A 195 21.19 -6.10 20.68
CA ARG A 195 20.07 -7.03 20.85
C ARG A 195 18.74 -6.29 20.92
N LEU A 196 17.71 -6.90 20.35
CA LEU A 196 16.34 -6.46 20.48
C LEU A 196 15.91 -6.60 21.95
N THR A 197 15.36 -5.53 22.54
CA THR A 197 14.86 -5.59 23.93
C THR A 197 13.45 -6.17 24.04
N GLY A 198 12.76 -6.35 22.90
CA GLY A 198 11.36 -6.72 22.86
C GLY A 198 10.42 -5.54 23.11
N ARG A 199 10.91 -4.31 23.04
CA ARG A 199 10.13 -3.08 23.24
C ARG A 199 10.17 -2.17 22.01
N LEU A 200 9.22 -1.24 21.95
CA LEU A 200 9.13 -0.19 20.96
C LEU A 200 9.41 1.17 21.61
N LYS A 201 10.05 2.08 20.85
CA LYS A 201 10.29 3.46 21.24
C LYS A 201 9.30 4.41 20.53
N GLY A 202 8.95 5.50 21.20
CA GLY A 202 8.17 6.59 20.62
C GLY A 202 6.68 6.28 20.43
N ARG A 203 6.05 7.07 19.57
CA ARG A 203 4.64 6.91 19.20
C ARG A 203 4.46 5.70 18.29
N ILE A 204 3.38 4.95 18.52
CA ILE A 204 3.01 3.84 17.63
C ILE A 204 2.39 4.39 16.34
N ILE A 205 2.83 3.84 15.23
CA ILE A 205 2.27 4.11 13.90
C ILE A 205 1.19 3.05 13.62
N ASP A 206 -0.03 3.38 13.99
CA ASP A 206 -1.24 2.62 13.72
C ASP A 206 -2.01 3.18 12.52
N ALA A 207 -3.20 2.66 12.25
CA ALA A 207 -4.05 3.11 11.16
C ALA A 207 -4.40 4.61 11.23
N GLN A 208 -4.67 5.13 12.44
CA GLN A 208 -4.98 6.54 12.64
C GLN A 208 -3.74 7.41 12.47
N ALA A 209 -2.59 6.98 12.98
CA ALA A 209 -1.33 7.67 12.81
C ALA A 209 -0.92 7.76 11.33
N LYS A 210 -1.17 6.72 10.52
CA LYS A 210 -0.98 6.77 9.07
C LYS A 210 -1.81 7.88 8.42
N ALA A 211 -3.10 7.98 8.76
CA ALA A 211 -3.98 9.02 8.23
C ALA A 211 -3.59 10.43 8.71
N ASP A 212 -3.15 10.57 9.96
CA ASP A 212 -2.65 11.84 10.50
C ASP A 212 -1.41 12.31 9.73
N LEU A 213 -0.46 11.41 9.47
CA LEU A 213 0.73 11.69 8.68
C LEU A 213 0.39 12.08 7.23
N LEU A 214 -0.54 11.38 6.58
CA LEU A 214 -1.01 11.79 5.26
C LEU A 214 -1.53 13.23 5.28
N ARG A 215 -2.40 13.59 6.23
CA ARG A 215 -2.94 14.95 6.36
C ARG A 215 -1.84 15.98 6.64
N GLU A 216 -0.89 15.65 7.50
CA GLU A 216 0.25 16.51 7.82
C GLU A 216 1.08 16.81 6.57
N TYR A 217 1.49 15.77 5.81
CA TYR A 217 2.30 15.94 4.60
C TYR A 217 1.53 16.63 3.48
N ARG A 218 0.24 16.29 3.28
CA ARG A 218 -0.63 17.01 2.35
C ARG A 218 -0.67 18.51 2.65
N SER A 219 -0.88 18.88 3.91
CA SER A 219 -0.90 20.28 4.34
C SER A 219 0.47 20.94 4.19
N ARG A 220 1.54 20.29 4.62
CA ARG A 220 2.92 20.78 4.52
C ARG A 220 3.36 21.07 3.09
N LEU A 221 2.90 20.25 2.15
CA LEU A 221 3.19 20.38 0.71
C LEU A 221 2.19 21.31 0.00
N GLY A 222 1.18 21.85 0.69
CA GLY A 222 0.17 22.73 0.10
C GLY A 222 -0.76 22.05 -0.90
N LEU A 223 -0.96 20.73 -0.78
CA LEU A 223 -1.70 19.94 -1.75
C LEU A 223 -3.20 19.87 -1.42
N GLN A 224 -4.01 19.79 -2.48
CA GLN A 224 -5.42 19.45 -2.36
C GLN A 224 -5.62 17.93 -2.26
N PRO A 225 -6.74 17.44 -1.70
CA PRO A 225 -7.00 16.00 -1.57
C PRO A 225 -6.82 15.23 -2.88
N HIS A 226 -7.34 15.72 -4.01
CA HIS A 226 -7.24 15.07 -5.32
C HIS A 226 -5.81 14.91 -5.85
N GLN A 227 -4.84 15.62 -5.29
CA GLN A 227 -3.42 15.52 -5.65
C GLN A 227 -2.67 14.47 -4.81
N VAL A 228 -3.38 13.70 -3.96
CA VAL A 228 -2.79 12.67 -3.10
C VAL A 228 -3.34 11.31 -3.49
N LEU A 229 -2.44 10.38 -3.75
CA LEU A 229 -2.75 8.96 -3.91
C LEU A 229 -2.27 8.21 -2.68
N ALA A 230 -3.08 7.29 -2.14
CA ALA A 230 -2.67 6.36 -1.10
C ALA A 230 -2.80 4.92 -1.57
N MET A 231 -1.90 4.05 -1.12
CA MET A 231 -1.92 2.63 -1.45
C MET A 231 -1.61 1.74 -0.24
N GLY A 232 -2.28 0.58 -0.18
CA GLY A 232 -2.14 -0.39 0.89
C GLY A 232 -2.90 -1.68 0.61
N ASP A 233 -2.66 -2.72 1.45
CA ASP A 233 -3.24 -4.06 1.28
C ASP A 233 -4.25 -4.43 2.38
N GLY A 234 -4.17 -3.78 3.54
CA GLY A 234 -4.83 -4.22 4.76
C GLY A 234 -5.92 -3.29 5.30
N ALA A 235 -6.63 -3.79 6.32
CA ALA A 235 -7.65 -2.99 7.01
C ALA A 235 -7.06 -1.78 7.76
N ASN A 236 -5.78 -1.84 8.13
CA ASN A 236 -5.01 -0.75 8.72
C ASN A 236 -4.77 0.41 7.74
N ASP A 237 -4.94 0.18 6.44
CA ASP A 237 -4.75 1.20 5.41
C ASP A 237 -6.05 1.91 5.00
N ILE A 238 -7.21 1.36 5.39
CA ILE A 238 -8.51 1.96 5.06
C ILE A 238 -8.57 3.45 5.38
N PRO A 239 -8.05 3.95 6.53
CA PRO A 239 -8.06 5.37 6.81
C PRO A 239 -7.27 6.21 5.82
N ILE A 240 -6.09 5.75 5.35
CA ILE A 240 -5.32 6.49 4.33
C ILE A 240 -5.95 6.39 2.94
N LEU A 241 -6.51 5.23 2.57
CA LEU A 241 -7.22 5.05 1.29
C LEU A 241 -8.42 6.01 1.17
N LYS A 242 -9.14 6.23 2.28
CA LYS A 242 -10.28 7.16 2.32
C LYS A 242 -9.90 8.64 2.46
N GLU A 243 -8.75 8.94 3.06
CA GLU A 243 -8.28 10.32 3.26
C GLU A 243 -7.63 10.90 2.00
N ALA A 244 -7.07 10.06 1.14
CA ALA A 244 -6.51 10.45 -0.14
C ALA A 244 -7.62 10.79 -1.16
N GLY A 245 -7.26 11.52 -2.21
CA GLY A 245 -8.15 11.74 -3.34
C GLY A 245 -8.24 10.54 -4.27
N ILE A 246 -7.27 9.63 -4.20
CA ILE A 246 -7.25 8.35 -4.91
C ILE A 246 -6.71 7.29 -3.96
N GLY A 247 -7.56 6.34 -3.58
CA GLY A 247 -7.19 5.18 -2.78
C GLY A 247 -6.99 3.94 -3.66
N VAL A 248 -5.83 3.30 -3.59
CA VAL A 248 -5.47 2.11 -4.37
C VAL A 248 -5.27 0.91 -3.44
N ALA A 249 -6.04 -0.13 -3.62
CA ALA A 249 -5.89 -1.41 -2.95
C ALA A 249 -4.95 -2.32 -3.75
N TYR A 250 -3.70 -2.46 -3.30
CA TYR A 250 -2.69 -3.29 -3.95
C TYR A 250 -2.73 -4.72 -3.41
N ARG A 251 -3.10 -5.71 -4.24
CA ARG A 251 -3.23 -7.14 -3.85
C ARG A 251 -3.95 -7.34 -2.52
N ALA A 252 -4.94 -6.51 -2.27
CA ALA A 252 -5.46 -6.23 -0.95
C ALA A 252 -6.51 -7.25 -0.49
N LYS A 253 -6.64 -7.33 0.83
CA LYS A 253 -7.69 -8.08 1.53
C LYS A 253 -9.07 -7.48 1.23
N PRO A 254 -10.17 -8.28 1.30
CA PRO A 254 -11.50 -7.83 0.85
C PRO A 254 -11.98 -6.51 1.47
N LYS A 255 -11.68 -6.25 2.75
CA LYS A 255 -12.08 -5.00 3.41
C LYS A 255 -11.39 -3.76 2.83
N ALA A 256 -10.10 -3.87 2.49
CA ALA A 256 -9.36 -2.77 1.88
C ALA A 256 -9.80 -2.56 0.42
N ARG A 257 -10.02 -3.65 -0.35
CA ARG A 257 -10.60 -3.58 -1.70
C ARG A 257 -11.94 -2.83 -1.73
N ALA A 258 -12.83 -3.12 -0.79
CA ALA A 258 -14.14 -2.46 -0.70
C ALA A 258 -14.07 -0.97 -0.29
N ALA A 259 -12.93 -0.49 0.18
CA ALA A 259 -12.73 0.88 0.63
C ALA A 259 -11.90 1.74 -0.34
N ALA A 260 -11.36 1.15 -1.40
CA ALA A 260 -10.49 1.80 -2.37
C ALA A 260 -11.25 2.23 -3.63
N ASP A 261 -10.69 3.21 -4.34
CA ASP A 261 -11.18 3.68 -5.64
C ASP A 261 -10.69 2.78 -6.79
N ALA A 262 -9.54 2.14 -6.61
CA ALA A 262 -8.94 1.19 -7.55
C ALA A 262 -8.37 -0.03 -6.83
N CYS A 263 -8.41 -1.18 -7.51
CA CYS A 263 -7.82 -2.43 -7.04
C CYS A 263 -6.89 -2.99 -8.11
N ILE A 264 -5.67 -3.37 -7.74
CA ILE A 264 -4.64 -3.92 -8.63
C ILE A 264 -3.91 -5.10 -7.96
#